data_a98dbfc6d4dee9b328f48cd5e2a10c8c
#
_entry.id   a98dbfc6d4dee9b328f48cd5e2a10c8c
#
_cell.length_a   1.000
_cell.length_b   1.000
_cell.length_c   1.000
_cell.angle_alpha   90.00
_cell.angle_beta   90.00
_cell.angle_gamma   90.00
#
_symmetry.space_group_name_H-M   'P 1'
#
loop_
_entity.id
_entity.type
_entity.pdbx_description
1 polymer ?
#
loop_
_entity_poly.entity_id
_entity_poly.type
_entity_poly.pdbx_seq_one_letter_code
_entity_poly.pdbx_strand_id
1 'polypeptide(L)'
;GYEDTVIPALVQAILAKQNFILLGTRGQAKSRILRSLTSLLDEEVPALATELRDNPLHPISPEGRRLLEEAGDDAPIVWLSREDRYVEKLATPDTTVADLLGDMDPIKAARRGTGMADLESIHYGLLPRANRGIFAVNELADLAPKVQVALFNILEEGDVQIRGYPLRLPLDVWLVFTANPQDY
;
A
#
# COMPACT_ATOMS: atom_id res chain seq x y z
N GLY A 1 -8.13 5.37 29.89
CA GLY A 1 -6.89 5.47 29.14
C GLY A 1 -6.86 4.55 27.91
N TYR A 2 -5.71 4.48 27.30
CA TYR A 2 -5.49 3.63 26.13
C TYR A 2 -5.79 2.16 26.38
N GLU A 3 -5.48 1.67 27.58
CA GLU A 3 -5.63 0.27 27.97
C GLU A 3 -7.10 -0.18 27.99
N ASP A 4 -8.00 0.71 28.30
CA ASP A 4 -9.42 0.37 28.48
C ASP A 4 -10.25 0.48 27.20
N THR A 5 -9.76 1.28 26.22
CA THR A 5 -10.55 1.61 25.03
C THR A 5 -9.79 1.38 23.72
N VAL A 6 -8.62 2.00 23.55
CA VAL A 6 -7.89 2.00 22.27
C VAL A 6 -7.24 0.64 22.01
N ILE A 7 -6.55 0.08 22.99
CA ILE A 7 -5.85 -1.20 22.83
C ILE A 7 -6.82 -2.36 22.54
N PRO A 8 -7.94 -2.52 23.26
CA PRO A 8 -8.91 -3.56 22.91
C PRO A 8 -9.48 -3.41 21.50
N ALA A 9 -9.80 -2.18 21.07
CA ALA A 9 -10.30 -1.93 19.70
C ALA A 9 -9.24 -2.24 18.63
N LEU A 10 -7.96 -1.90 18.88
CA LEU A 10 -6.85 -2.26 18.00
C LEU A 10 -6.68 -3.78 17.90
N VAL A 11 -6.71 -4.48 19.03
CA VAL A 11 -6.60 -5.96 19.05
C VAL A 11 -7.74 -6.58 18.23
N GLN A 12 -8.96 -6.08 18.35
CA GLN A 12 -10.08 -6.55 17.54
C GLN A 12 -9.86 -6.31 16.05
N ALA A 13 -9.42 -5.12 15.66
CA ALA A 13 -9.13 -4.79 14.26
C ALA A 13 -8.03 -5.70 13.68
N ILE A 14 -6.97 -5.96 14.44
CA ILE A 14 -5.86 -6.85 14.06
C ILE A 14 -6.36 -8.27 13.86
N LEU A 15 -7.08 -8.82 14.84
CA LEU A 15 -7.60 -10.19 14.78
C LEU A 15 -8.62 -10.38 13.66
N ALA A 16 -9.43 -9.35 13.39
CA ALA A 16 -10.40 -9.35 12.31
C ALA A 16 -9.79 -8.99 10.93
N LYS A 17 -8.49 -8.72 10.86
CA LYS A 17 -7.77 -8.27 9.64
C LYS A 17 -8.44 -7.04 8.99
N GLN A 18 -8.91 -6.12 9.80
CA GLN A 18 -9.59 -4.91 9.34
C GLN A 18 -8.63 -3.73 9.24
N ASN A 19 -8.83 -2.93 8.21
CA ASN A 19 -8.26 -1.60 8.14
C ASN A 19 -8.87 -0.71 9.23
N PHE A 20 -8.14 0.29 9.72
CA PHE A 20 -8.66 1.17 10.77
C PHE A 20 -8.12 2.59 10.70
N ILE A 21 -8.79 3.48 11.40
CA ILE A 21 -8.38 4.86 11.60
C ILE A 21 -8.27 5.18 13.09
N LEU A 22 -7.15 5.78 13.49
CA LEU A 22 -6.97 6.35 14.83
C LEU A 22 -7.44 7.80 14.83
N LEU A 23 -8.54 8.07 15.53
CA LEU A 23 -9.07 9.41 15.73
C LEU A 23 -8.57 9.99 17.06
N GLY A 24 -8.10 11.23 17.04
CA GLY A 24 -7.66 11.89 18.25
C GLY A 24 -6.93 13.20 17.95
N THR A 25 -6.85 14.09 18.93
CA THR A 25 -6.16 15.36 18.80
C THR A 25 -4.65 15.19 18.59
N ARG A 26 -3.97 16.26 18.21
CA ARG A 26 -2.50 16.24 18.08
C ARG A 26 -1.83 15.90 19.39
N GLY A 27 -0.68 15.24 19.32
CA GLY A 27 0.10 14.86 20.53
C GLY A 27 -0.35 13.57 21.23
N GLN A 28 -1.37 12.87 20.73
CA GLN A 28 -1.86 11.59 21.29
C GLN A 28 -1.12 10.36 20.76
N ALA A 29 0.11 10.48 20.32
CA ALA A 29 0.98 9.40 19.89
C ALA A 29 0.41 8.48 18.77
N LYS A 30 -0.61 8.91 18.00
CA LYS A 30 -1.25 8.12 16.93
C LYS A 30 -0.23 7.52 15.97
N SER A 31 0.64 8.35 15.37
CA SER A 31 1.66 7.88 14.42
C SER A 31 2.69 6.94 15.07
N ARG A 32 2.97 7.11 16.36
CA ARG A 32 3.85 6.19 17.10
C ARG A 32 3.21 4.81 17.24
N ILE A 33 1.89 4.77 17.49
CA ILE A 33 1.13 3.52 17.53
C ILE A 33 1.20 2.85 16.17
N LEU A 34 0.95 3.57 15.06
CA LEU A 34 1.04 3.00 13.72
C LEU A 34 2.43 2.39 13.43
N ARG A 35 3.50 3.09 13.78
CA ARG A 35 4.86 2.57 13.60
C ARG A 35 5.15 1.34 14.45
N SER A 36 4.56 1.22 15.64
CA SER A 36 4.75 0.05 16.49
C SER A 36 4.11 -1.22 15.91
N LEU A 37 3.16 -1.09 14.96
CA LEU A 37 2.55 -2.25 14.28
C LEU A 37 3.56 -3.06 13.46
N THR A 38 4.70 -2.50 13.08
CA THR A 38 5.77 -3.24 12.41
C THR A 38 6.24 -4.43 13.22
N SER A 39 6.20 -4.35 14.56
CA SER A 39 6.57 -5.45 15.44
C SER A 39 5.66 -6.69 15.33
N LEU A 40 4.50 -6.55 14.71
CA LEU A 40 3.55 -7.63 14.46
C LEU A 40 3.84 -8.39 13.16
N LEU A 41 4.70 -7.83 12.30
CA LEU A 41 5.13 -8.46 11.06
C LEU A 41 6.23 -9.49 11.33
N ASP A 42 6.30 -10.51 10.48
CA ASP A 42 7.44 -11.42 10.45
C ASP A 42 8.74 -10.64 10.24
N GLU A 43 9.83 -11.10 10.84
CA GLU A 43 11.13 -10.41 10.75
C GLU A 43 11.60 -10.25 9.32
N GLU A 44 11.45 -11.31 8.53
CA GLU A 44 11.76 -11.32 7.11
C GLU A 44 10.76 -12.19 6.33
N VAL A 45 10.46 -11.80 5.10
CA VAL A 45 9.66 -12.60 4.17
C VAL A 45 10.29 -12.62 2.79
N PRO A 46 10.21 -13.74 2.05
CA PRO A 46 10.72 -13.81 0.68
C PRO A 46 9.79 -13.07 -0.27
N ALA A 47 10.37 -12.37 -1.25
CA ALA A 47 9.66 -11.72 -2.33
C ALA A 47 10.42 -11.92 -3.65
N LEU A 48 9.71 -11.90 -4.77
CA LEU A 48 10.35 -11.74 -6.07
C LEU A 48 11.01 -10.36 -6.16
N ALA A 49 12.12 -10.29 -6.89
CA ALA A 49 12.83 -9.03 -7.13
C ALA A 49 12.08 -8.14 -8.15
N THR A 50 10.82 -7.80 -7.84
CA THR A 50 9.91 -6.97 -8.63
C THR A 50 9.57 -5.66 -7.91
N GLU A 51 9.05 -4.69 -8.64
CA GLU A 51 8.66 -3.39 -8.05
C GLU A 51 7.56 -3.55 -6.99
N LEU A 52 6.63 -4.52 -7.16
CA LEU A 52 5.55 -4.79 -6.20
C LEU A 52 5.93 -5.83 -5.15
N ARG A 53 7.18 -6.30 -5.11
CA ARG A 53 7.64 -7.27 -4.11
C ARG A 53 6.74 -8.50 -4.05
N ASP A 54 6.44 -9.04 -5.25
CA ASP A 54 5.47 -10.12 -5.41
C ASP A 54 5.76 -11.31 -4.53
N ASN A 55 4.68 -11.95 -4.08
CA ASN A 55 4.80 -13.25 -3.40
C ASN A 55 5.32 -14.29 -4.42
N PRO A 56 6.43 -15.00 -4.13
CA PRO A 56 6.96 -16.00 -5.05
C PRO A 56 5.97 -17.11 -5.41
N LEU A 57 5.02 -17.39 -4.53
CA LEU A 57 4.00 -18.43 -4.77
C LEU A 57 2.75 -17.89 -5.49
N HIS A 58 2.48 -16.58 -5.39
CA HIS A 58 1.26 -15.96 -5.92
C HIS A 58 1.55 -14.54 -6.40
N PRO A 59 2.29 -14.36 -7.51
CA PRO A 59 2.59 -13.04 -8.04
C PRO A 59 1.32 -12.35 -8.56
N ILE A 60 1.16 -11.09 -8.20
CA ILE A 60 0.02 -10.27 -8.62
C ILE A 60 0.36 -9.34 -9.79
N SER A 61 1.64 -8.98 -9.95
CA SER A 61 2.08 -8.11 -11.03
C SER A 61 2.33 -8.87 -12.35
N PRO A 62 2.18 -8.22 -13.51
CA PRO A 62 2.61 -8.80 -14.78
C PRO A 62 4.10 -9.14 -14.80
N GLU A 63 4.93 -8.29 -14.20
CA GLU A 63 6.38 -8.50 -14.06
C GLU A 63 6.69 -9.77 -13.26
N GLY A 64 6.03 -9.96 -12.11
CA GLY A 64 6.24 -11.14 -11.26
C GLY A 64 5.83 -12.44 -11.94
N ARG A 65 4.70 -12.43 -12.66
CA ARG A 65 4.26 -13.61 -13.42
C ARG A 65 5.24 -13.98 -14.53
N ARG A 66 5.68 -13.00 -15.31
CA ARG A 66 6.68 -13.21 -16.36
C ARG A 66 7.99 -13.74 -15.79
N LEU A 67 8.47 -13.16 -14.66
CA LEU A 67 9.70 -13.60 -14.02
C LEU A 67 9.65 -15.08 -13.63
N LEU A 68 8.51 -15.54 -13.09
CA LEU A 68 8.32 -16.96 -12.78
C LEU A 68 8.18 -17.84 -14.03
N GLU A 69 7.54 -17.36 -15.09
CA GLU A 69 7.44 -18.09 -16.35
C GLU A 69 8.80 -18.30 -17.02
N GLU A 70 9.69 -17.30 -16.94
CA GLU A 70 11.02 -17.33 -17.55
C GLU A 70 12.05 -18.09 -16.70
N ALA A 71 12.05 -17.91 -15.39
CA ALA A 71 13.09 -18.42 -14.49
C ALA A 71 12.62 -19.62 -13.63
N GLY A 72 11.33 -19.84 -13.46
CA GLY A 72 10.81 -20.94 -12.65
C GLY A 72 11.35 -20.88 -11.22
N ASP A 73 11.91 -22.00 -10.75
CA ASP A 73 12.47 -22.13 -9.42
C ASP A 73 13.78 -21.34 -9.22
N ASP A 74 14.40 -20.86 -10.29
CA ASP A 74 15.62 -20.03 -10.29
C ASP A 74 15.28 -18.51 -10.24
N ALA A 75 14.00 -18.15 -10.09
CA ALA A 75 13.59 -16.77 -10.01
C ALA A 75 14.28 -16.03 -8.85
N PRO A 76 14.84 -14.83 -9.06
CA PRO A 76 15.58 -14.12 -8.03
C PRO A 76 14.66 -13.71 -6.88
N ILE A 77 15.03 -14.09 -5.67
CA ILE A 77 14.34 -13.79 -4.42
C ILE A 77 15.11 -12.75 -3.64
N VAL A 78 14.39 -11.77 -3.10
CA VAL A 78 14.86 -10.81 -2.11
C VAL A 78 14.15 -11.05 -0.79
N TRP A 79 14.85 -10.83 0.32
CA TRP A 79 14.26 -10.91 1.65
C TRP A 79 13.90 -9.52 2.12
N LEU A 80 12.63 -9.33 2.45
CA LEU A 80 12.09 -8.06 2.95
C LEU A 80 12.05 -8.10 4.46
N SER A 81 12.75 -7.17 5.10
CA SER A 81 12.61 -6.96 6.54
C SER A 81 11.24 -6.39 6.89
N ARG A 82 10.85 -6.46 8.16
CA ARG A 82 9.61 -5.84 8.63
C ARG A 82 9.61 -4.32 8.42
N GLU A 83 10.77 -3.68 8.51
CA GLU A 83 10.95 -2.24 8.30
C GLU A 83 10.71 -1.86 6.83
N ASP A 84 11.16 -2.70 5.89
CA ASP A 84 10.92 -2.51 4.45
C ASP A 84 9.44 -2.65 4.09
N ARG A 85 8.66 -3.29 4.94
CA ARG A 85 7.23 -3.55 4.76
C ARG A 85 6.32 -2.49 5.40
N TYR A 86 6.89 -1.41 5.93
CA TYR A 86 6.14 -0.28 6.48
C TYR A 86 6.37 0.95 5.63
N VAL A 87 5.31 1.43 4.98
CA VAL A 87 5.32 2.65 4.18
C VAL A 87 4.43 3.69 4.85
N GLU A 88 4.96 4.87 5.10
CA GLU A 88 4.24 5.96 5.78
C GLU A 88 4.15 7.18 4.87
N LYS A 89 2.97 7.76 4.74
CA LYS A 89 2.71 9.00 4.03
C LYS A 89 2.04 9.99 4.97
N LEU A 90 2.60 11.19 5.09
CA LEU A 90 1.86 12.33 5.62
C LEU A 90 0.95 12.87 4.52
N ALA A 91 -0.34 12.93 4.79
CA ALA A 91 -1.30 13.54 3.87
C ALA A 91 -1.05 15.03 3.76
N THR A 92 -1.14 15.55 2.55
CA THR A 92 -1.04 16.98 2.24
C THR A 92 -2.04 17.31 1.13
N PRO A 93 -2.54 18.56 1.03
CA PRO A 93 -3.52 18.94 0.02
C PRO A 93 -3.05 18.77 -1.43
N ASP A 94 -1.74 18.78 -1.67
CA ASP A 94 -1.10 18.57 -2.96
C ASP A 94 -0.85 17.10 -3.31
N THR A 95 -1.07 16.18 -2.37
CA THR A 95 -1.00 14.73 -2.64
C THR A 95 -2.00 14.34 -3.72
N THR A 96 -1.53 13.67 -4.76
CA THR A 96 -2.37 13.26 -5.89
C THR A 96 -2.74 11.78 -5.84
N VAL A 97 -3.75 11.38 -6.62
CA VAL A 97 -4.09 9.96 -6.81
C VAL A 97 -2.92 9.21 -7.46
N ALA A 98 -2.19 9.85 -8.39
CA ALA A 98 -1.03 9.28 -9.02
C ALA A 98 0.12 8.99 -8.03
N ASP A 99 0.35 9.87 -7.05
CA ASP A 99 1.34 9.64 -6.00
C ASP A 99 1.02 8.40 -5.17
N LEU A 100 -0.26 8.19 -4.90
CA LEU A 100 -0.71 7.07 -4.06
C LEU A 100 -0.86 5.76 -4.83
N LEU A 101 -1.50 5.80 -5.99
CA LEU A 101 -1.85 4.59 -6.75
C LEU A 101 -0.91 4.31 -7.91
N GLY A 102 -0.41 5.37 -8.53
CA GLY A 102 0.41 5.30 -9.72
C GLY A 102 -0.27 5.89 -10.95
N ASP A 103 0.50 5.96 -11.99
CA ASP A 103 0.07 6.46 -13.30
C ASP A 103 0.93 5.80 -14.40
N MET A 104 0.62 6.12 -15.64
CA MET A 104 1.43 5.69 -16.78
C MET A 104 2.78 6.41 -16.80
N ASP A 105 3.84 5.64 -17.06
CA ASP A 105 5.16 6.19 -17.37
C ASP A 105 5.35 6.30 -18.89
N PRO A 106 5.21 7.51 -19.47
CA PRO A 106 5.35 7.70 -20.91
C PRO A 106 6.78 7.39 -21.39
N ILE A 107 7.78 7.46 -20.52
CA ILE A 107 9.16 7.13 -20.85
C ILE A 107 9.35 5.63 -20.98
N LYS A 108 8.80 4.85 -20.05
CA LYS A 108 8.80 3.39 -20.14
C LYS A 108 8.07 2.91 -21.40
N ALA A 109 6.89 3.48 -21.70
CA ALA A 109 6.12 3.17 -22.90
C ALA A 109 6.91 3.47 -24.21
N ALA A 110 7.56 4.62 -24.29
CA ALA A 110 8.34 5.02 -25.46
C ALA A 110 9.59 4.16 -25.67
N ARG A 111 10.29 3.78 -24.59
CA ARG A 111 11.52 2.95 -24.68
C ARG A 111 11.26 1.53 -25.18
N ARG A 112 10.08 0.98 -24.94
CA ARG A 112 9.71 -0.40 -25.32
C ARG A 112 9.08 -0.48 -26.71
N GLY A 113 8.74 0.65 -27.33
CA GLY A 113 8.04 0.67 -28.64
C GLY A 113 6.64 0.04 -28.58
N THR A 114 6.15 -0.25 -27.36
CA THR A 114 4.83 -0.75 -27.11
C THR A 114 3.89 0.44 -26.88
N GLY A 115 2.68 0.36 -27.37
CA GLY A 115 1.70 1.45 -27.21
C GLY A 115 1.42 1.73 -25.74
N MET A 116 0.78 2.87 -25.46
CA MET A 116 0.37 3.31 -24.11
C MET A 116 -0.50 2.30 -23.33
N ALA A 117 -0.83 1.16 -23.92
CA ALA A 117 -1.62 0.07 -23.31
C ALA A 117 -0.77 -1.03 -22.65
N ASP A 118 0.56 -0.89 -22.63
CA ASP A 118 1.43 -1.89 -22.01
C ASP A 118 1.42 -1.77 -20.49
N LEU A 119 0.94 -2.83 -19.84
CA LEU A 119 0.86 -2.93 -18.38
C LEU A 119 2.22 -2.78 -17.68
N GLU A 120 3.32 -3.05 -18.38
CA GLU A 120 4.67 -2.88 -17.87
C GLU A 120 5.16 -1.41 -17.91
N SER A 121 4.38 -0.53 -18.54
CA SER A 121 4.65 0.92 -18.57
C SER A 121 4.06 1.68 -17.38
N ILE A 122 3.49 0.96 -16.42
CA ILE A 122 2.92 1.57 -15.22
C ILE A 122 4.05 1.98 -14.26
N HIS A 123 3.94 3.19 -13.72
CA HIS A 123 4.67 3.64 -12.55
C HIS A 123 3.77 3.48 -11.32
N TYR A 124 4.09 2.53 -10.47
CA TYR A 124 3.29 2.26 -9.27
C TYR A 124 3.51 3.35 -8.22
N GLY A 125 2.43 3.80 -7.60
CA GLY A 125 2.45 4.72 -6.48
C GLY A 125 2.85 4.06 -5.17
N LEU A 126 2.76 4.82 -4.08
CA LEU A 126 3.17 4.37 -2.76
C LEU A 126 2.38 3.16 -2.25
N LEU A 127 1.06 3.13 -2.50
CA LEU A 127 0.20 2.07 -1.99
C LEU A 127 0.48 0.71 -2.66
N PRO A 128 0.54 0.55 -3.99
CA PRO A 128 0.96 -0.70 -4.61
C PRO A 128 2.35 -1.17 -4.15
N ARG A 129 3.29 -0.25 -3.95
CA ARG A 129 4.64 -0.55 -3.46
C ARG A 129 4.68 -1.01 -2.01
N ALA A 130 3.63 -0.74 -1.22
CA ALA A 130 3.47 -1.25 0.13
C ALA A 130 2.89 -2.67 0.17
N ASN A 131 2.71 -3.32 -0.99
CA ASN A 131 2.22 -4.69 -1.09
C ASN A 131 2.97 -5.61 -0.11
N ARG A 132 2.21 -6.48 0.57
CA ARG A 132 2.67 -7.40 1.61
C ARG A 132 3.17 -6.73 2.89
N GLY A 133 2.71 -5.51 3.14
CA GLY A 133 3.09 -4.72 4.30
C GLY A 133 1.96 -3.84 4.82
N ILE A 134 2.37 -2.80 5.53
CA ILE A 134 1.50 -1.79 6.13
C ILE A 134 1.67 -0.49 5.35
N PHE A 135 0.55 0.10 4.94
CA PHE A 135 0.52 1.46 4.40
C PHE A 135 -0.20 2.38 5.38
N ALA A 136 0.56 3.28 6.00
CA ALA A 136 0.09 4.22 6.99
C ALA A 136 -0.08 5.62 6.39
N VAL A 137 -1.27 6.20 6.50
CA VAL A 137 -1.55 7.58 6.08
C VAL A 137 -1.85 8.43 7.31
N ASN A 138 -0.97 9.37 7.61
CA ASN A 138 -1.17 10.31 8.69
C ASN A 138 -1.95 11.53 8.22
N GLU A 139 -2.85 12.03 9.07
CA GLU A 139 -3.71 13.21 8.87
C GLU A 139 -4.55 13.06 7.59
N LEU A 140 -5.33 11.97 7.50
CA LEU A 140 -6.14 11.61 6.32
C LEU A 140 -7.04 12.76 5.82
N ALA A 141 -7.56 13.59 6.74
CA ALA A 141 -8.41 14.74 6.41
C ALA A 141 -7.72 15.80 5.53
N ASP A 142 -6.38 15.86 5.55
CA ASP A 142 -5.62 16.82 4.74
C ASP A 142 -5.53 16.40 3.26
N LEU A 143 -5.93 15.17 2.90
CA LEU A 143 -6.03 14.78 1.49
C LEU A 143 -7.20 15.48 0.79
N ALA A 144 -6.99 15.87 -0.45
CA ALA A 144 -8.08 16.36 -1.30
C ALA A 144 -9.22 15.31 -1.38
N PRO A 145 -10.51 15.71 -1.39
CA PRO A 145 -11.65 14.81 -1.35
C PRO A 145 -11.61 13.70 -2.41
N LYS A 146 -11.16 14.01 -3.62
CA LYS A 146 -11.03 13.02 -4.71
C LYS A 146 -10.01 11.91 -4.40
N VAL A 147 -8.98 12.22 -3.60
CA VAL A 147 -7.95 11.25 -3.19
C VAL A 147 -8.49 10.36 -2.09
N GLN A 148 -9.23 10.93 -1.13
CA GLN A 148 -9.92 10.16 -0.09
C GLN A 148 -10.91 9.17 -0.71
N VAL A 149 -11.73 9.60 -1.68
CA VAL A 149 -12.67 8.72 -2.40
C VAL A 149 -11.93 7.58 -3.10
N ALA A 150 -10.80 7.85 -3.75
CA ALA A 150 -10.01 6.80 -4.38
C ALA A 150 -9.50 5.77 -3.37
N LEU A 151 -9.04 6.20 -2.19
CA LEU A 151 -8.64 5.29 -1.10
C LEU A 151 -9.81 4.47 -0.56
N PHE A 152 -10.98 5.09 -0.36
CA PHE A 152 -12.17 4.39 0.13
C PHE A 152 -12.66 3.33 -0.85
N ASN A 153 -12.62 3.59 -2.14
CA ASN A 153 -12.94 2.59 -3.15
C ASN A 153 -12.02 1.36 -3.05
N ILE A 154 -10.73 1.57 -2.77
CA ILE A 154 -9.78 0.48 -2.55
C ILE A 154 -10.11 -0.31 -1.28
N LEU A 155 -10.51 0.38 -0.20
CA LEU A 155 -10.94 -0.27 1.04
C LEU A 155 -12.18 -1.16 0.84
N GLU A 156 -13.09 -0.74 -0.04
CA GLU A 156 -14.34 -1.44 -0.34
C GLU A 156 -14.11 -2.61 -1.31
N GLU A 157 -13.40 -2.37 -2.40
CA GLU A 157 -13.20 -3.34 -3.48
C GLU A 157 -12.06 -4.34 -3.20
N GLY A 158 -11.12 -3.99 -2.33
CA GLY A 158 -9.95 -4.82 -2.00
C GLY A 158 -8.89 -4.90 -3.11
N ASP A 159 -9.07 -4.14 -4.19
CA ASP A 159 -8.10 -4.08 -5.29
C ASP A 159 -7.81 -2.63 -5.73
N VAL A 160 -6.69 -2.44 -6.39
CA VAL A 160 -6.29 -1.16 -6.96
C VAL A 160 -6.49 -1.16 -8.46
N GLN A 161 -7.26 -0.19 -8.95
CA GLN A 161 -7.34 0.12 -10.37
C GLN A 161 -6.45 1.34 -10.69
N ILE A 162 -5.50 1.15 -11.58
CA ILE A 162 -4.70 2.27 -12.08
C ILE A 162 -5.44 2.91 -13.24
N ARG A 163 -5.66 4.22 -13.14
CA ARG A 163 -6.47 5.01 -14.07
C ARG A 163 -6.08 4.77 -15.53
N GLY A 164 -7.07 4.40 -16.34
CA GLY A 164 -6.89 4.18 -17.77
C GLY A 164 -6.42 2.77 -18.16
N TYR A 165 -6.21 1.88 -17.17
CA TYR A 165 -5.80 0.51 -17.41
C TYR A 165 -6.81 -0.50 -16.88
N PRO A 166 -7.02 -1.61 -17.60
CA PRO A 166 -7.85 -2.73 -17.12
C PRO A 166 -7.11 -3.60 -16.09
N LEU A 167 -6.05 -3.09 -15.48
CA LEU A 167 -5.27 -3.82 -14.48
C LEU A 167 -5.89 -3.64 -13.11
N ARG A 168 -6.28 -4.76 -12.52
CA ARG A 168 -6.65 -4.86 -11.11
C ARG A 168 -5.55 -5.55 -10.35
N LEU A 169 -5.10 -4.95 -9.27
CA LEU A 169 -4.07 -5.49 -8.39
C LEU A 169 -4.69 -5.86 -7.05
N PRO A 170 -4.86 -7.17 -6.77
CA PRO A 170 -5.34 -7.63 -5.47
C PRO A 170 -4.19 -7.53 -4.46
N LEU A 171 -3.95 -6.33 -3.94
CA LEU A 171 -2.86 -6.06 -3.00
C LEU A 171 -3.10 -6.75 -1.65
N ASP A 172 -2.04 -7.33 -1.11
CA ASP A 172 -1.96 -7.79 0.28
C ASP A 172 -1.34 -6.67 1.12
N VAL A 173 -2.15 -5.67 1.47
CA VAL A 173 -1.71 -4.50 2.22
C VAL A 173 -2.68 -4.18 3.36
N TRP A 174 -2.11 -3.85 4.52
CA TRP A 174 -2.89 -3.38 5.64
C TRP A 174 -2.88 -1.86 5.68
N LEU A 175 -4.07 -1.27 5.49
CA LEU A 175 -4.27 0.18 5.43
C LEU A 175 -4.63 0.70 6.83
N VAL A 176 -3.81 1.63 7.33
CA VAL A 176 -4.00 2.23 8.65
C VAL A 176 -3.89 3.75 8.55
N PHE A 177 -4.74 4.45 9.26
CA PHE A 177 -4.88 5.89 9.12
C PHE A 177 -4.83 6.61 10.46
N THR A 178 -4.43 7.89 10.43
CA THR A 178 -4.69 8.82 11.52
C THR A 178 -5.49 10.01 11.02
N ALA A 179 -6.32 10.58 11.89
CA ALA A 179 -6.97 11.86 11.67
C ALA A 179 -7.23 12.59 12.98
N ASN A 180 -7.41 13.90 12.87
CA ASN A 180 -7.87 14.73 13.95
C ASN A 180 -9.38 14.99 13.76
N PRO A 181 -10.25 14.69 14.75
CA PRO A 181 -11.68 14.91 14.63
C PRO A 181 -12.09 16.37 14.38
N GLN A 182 -11.21 17.31 14.62
CA GLN A 182 -11.46 18.74 14.39
C GLN A 182 -11.26 19.16 12.94
N ASP A 183 -10.67 18.32 12.12
CA ASP A 183 -10.34 18.59 10.72
C ASP A 183 -11.43 18.06 9.74
N TYR A 184 -12.56 17.51 10.29
CA TYR A 184 -13.74 17.04 9.58
C TYR A 184 -14.96 17.94 9.83
#